data_66dbfa7dcb58418523eadb7380d94636
#
_entry.id   66dbfa7dcb58418523eadb7380d94636
#
_cell.length_a   1.000
_cell.length_b   1.000
_cell.length_c   1.000
_cell.angle_alpha   90.00
_cell.angle_beta   90.00
_cell.angle_gamma   90.00
#
_symmetry.space_group_name_H-M   'P 1'
#
loop_
_entity.id
_entity.type
_entity.pdbx_description
1 polymer ?
#
loop_
_entity_poly.entity_id
_entity_poly.type
_entity_poly.pdbx_seq_one_letter_code
_entity_poly.pdbx_strand_id
1 'polypeptide(L)'
;MGNLDARQCKLVIDFMNDYIVYYRELLDFEKNKLTLITKDDVDGLIASISTEQALVMQSESLENKRLKLFDNLGLTGMTYKKIAENSPDEFKTKIEEDAREFAALILEVQKINKGIETIINEKFKSMGQDSDKEVTAYTGKGKKITTTGNSSIIKDI
;
A
#
# COMPACT_ATOMS: atom_id res chain seq x y z
N MET A 1 26.80 9.49 -11.28
CA MET A 1 25.48 10.12 -11.32
C MET A 1 25.52 11.40 -10.53
N GLY A 2 25.02 12.49 -11.08
CA GLY A 2 25.00 13.78 -10.37
C GLY A 2 23.98 13.77 -9.22
N ASN A 3 24.12 14.74 -8.32
CA ASN A 3 23.16 14.94 -7.25
C ASN A 3 21.82 15.43 -7.83
N LEU A 4 20.73 15.11 -7.14
CA LEU A 4 19.43 15.64 -7.49
C LEU A 4 19.38 17.14 -7.24
N ASP A 5 18.66 17.87 -8.08
CA ASP A 5 18.40 19.28 -7.87
C ASP A 5 17.16 19.50 -6.97
N ALA A 6 16.96 20.75 -6.56
CA ALA A 6 15.84 21.11 -5.68
C ALA A 6 14.48 20.78 -6.30
N ARG A 7 14.34 20.95 -7.61
CA ARG A 7 13.08 20.66 -8.31
C ARG A 7 12.77 19.16 -8.27
N GLN A 8 13.75 18.32 -8.56
CA GLN A 8 13.59 16.87 -8.48
C GLN A 8 13.20 16.43 -7.07
N CYS A 9 13.89 16.95 -6.05
CA CYS A 9 13.61 16.62 -4.65
C CYS A 9 12.20 17.02 -4.23
N LYS A 10 11.74 18.20 -4.61
CA LYS A 10 10.38 18.67 -4.29
C LYS A 10 9.32 17.80 -4.93
N LEU A 11 9.51 17.41 -6.19
CA LEU A 11 8.57 16.53 -6.87
C LEU A 11 8.50 15.14 -6.24
N VAL A 12 9.64 14.61 -5.82
CA VAL A 12 9.68 13.32 -5.10
C VAL A 12 8.96 13.43 -3.76
N ILE A 13 9.22 14.49 -2.99
CA ILE A 13 8.57 14.71 -1.68
C ILE A 13 7.06 14.86 -1.84
N ASP A 14 6.61 15.65 -2.82
CA ASP A 14 5.17 15.83 -3.08
C ASP A 14 4.51 14.49 -3.43
N PHE A 15 5.17 13.69 -4.25
CA PHE A 15 4.65 12.37 -4.62
C PHE A 15 4.61 11.41 -3.43
N MET A 16 5.66 11.37 -2.62
CA MET A 16 5.68 10.57 -1.41
C MET A 16 4.56 10.95 -0.46
N ASN A 17 4.27 12.23 -0.35
CA ASN A 17 3.17 12.72 0.49
C ASN A 17 1.82 12.18 0.01
N ASP A 18 1.59 12.17 -1.30
CA ASP A 18 0.36 11.59 -1.88
C ASP A 18 0.26 10.08 -1.55
N TYR A 19 1.36 9.36 -1.64
CA TYR A 19 1.39 7.94 -1.28
C TYR A 19 1.12 7.71 0.21
N ILE A 20 1.70 8.53 1.07
CA ILE A 20 1.50 8.42 2.52
C ILE A 20 0.03 8.66 2.86
N VAL A 21 -0.58 9.68 2.27
CA VAL A 21 -2.02 9.96 2.47
C VAL A 21 -2.87 8.77 2.02
N TYR A 22 -2.58 8.21 0.86
CA TYR A 22 -3.28 7.03 0.35
C TYR A 22 -3.15 5.84 1.32
N TYR A 23 -1.94 5.54 1.78
CA TYR A 23 -1.72 4.39 2.68
C TYR A 23 -2.34 4.57 4.06
N ARG A 24 -2.48 5.81 4.54
CA ARG A 24 -3.23 6.08 5.76
C ARG A 24 -4.72 5.77 5.57
N GLU A 25 -5.29 6.17 4.45
CA GLU A 25 -6.68 5.84 4.12
C GLU A 25 -6.88 4.32 3.98
N LEU A 26 -5.96 3.67 3.30
CA LEU A 26 -5.99 2.22 3.14
C LEU A 26 -5.90 1.50 4.48
N LEU A 27 -5.01 1.97 5.37
CA LEU A 27 -4.87 1.40 6.71
C LEU A 27 -6.18 1.52 7.50
N ASP A 28 -6.81 2.68 7.49
CA ASP A 28 -8.09 2.89 8.17
C ASP A 28 -9.18 1.98 7.59
N PHE A 29 -9.22 1.85 6.27
CA PHE A 29 -10.15 0.93 5.61
C PHE A 29 -9.92 -0.53 6.05
N GLU A 30 -8.68 -0.98 6.05
CA GLU A 30 -8.35 -2.36 6.42
C GLU A 30 -8.64 -2.65 7.89
N LYS A 31 -8.42 -1.69 8.79
CA LYS A 31 -8.80 -1.80 10.20
C LYS A 31 -10.30 -1.95 10.35
N ASN A 32 -11.08 -1.16 9.62
CA ASN A 32 -12.54 -1.24 9.63
C ASN A 32 -13.01 -2.59 9.10
N LYS A 33 -12.42 -3.05 8.01
CA LYS A 33 -12.72 -4.36 7.42
C LYS A 33 -12.45 -5.50 8.41
N LEU A 34 -11.34 -5.43 9.13
CA LEU A 34 -11.01 -6.41 10.18
C LEU A 34 -12.10 -6.44 11.26
N THR A 35 -12.58 -5.28 11.67
CA THR A 35 -13.66 -5.17 12.64
C THR A 35 -14.95 -5.82 12.13
N LEU A 36 -15.32 -5.54 10.87
CA LEU A 36 -16.51 -6.11 10.24
C LEU A 36 -16.43 -7.65 10.18
N ILE A 37 -15.29 -8.16 9.78
CA ILE A 37 -15.07 -9.61 9.67
C ILE A 37 -15.12 -10.27 11.07
N THR A 38 -14.52 -9.65 12.05
CA THR A 38 -14.52 -10.16 13.45
C THR A 38 -15.92 -10.24 14.00
N LYS A 39 -16.78 -9.29 13.65
CA LYS A 39 -18.18 -9.23 14.12
C LYS A 39 -19.16 -10.00 13.24
N ASP A 40 -18.69 -10.65 12.20
CA ASP A 40 -19.53 -11.32 11.21
C ASP A 40 -20.58 -10.40 10.57
N ASP A 41 -20.22 -9.13 10.39
CA ASP A 41 -21.09 -8.13 9.75
C ASP A 41 -21.04 -8.26 8.23
N VAL A 42 -21.81 -9.20 7.69
CA VAL A 42 -21.85 -9.49 6.25
C VAL A 42 -22.35 -8.28 5.46
N ASP A 43 -23.41 -7.63 5.93
CA ASP A 43 -23.97 -6.46 5.25
C ASP A 43 -22.96 -5.31 5.19
N GLY A 44 -22.24 -5.07 6.27
CA GLY A 44 -21.15 -4.09 6.30
C GLY A 44 -20.02 -4.43 5.33
N LEU A 45 -19.66 -5.71 5.23
CA LEU A 45 -18.63 -6.16 4.29
C LEU A 45 -19.08 -5.95 2.85
N ILE A 46 -20.31 -6.29 2.52
CA ILE A 46 -20.86 -6.08 1.18
C ILE A 46 -20.86 -4.58 0.84
N ALA A 47 -21.28 -3.74 1.78
CA ALA A 47 -21.28 -2.30 1.59
C ALA A 47 -19.89 -1.72 1.37
N SER A 48 -18.83 -2.37 1.92
CA SER A 48 -17.44 -1.92 1.79
C SER A 48 -16.79 -2.27 0.44
N ILE A 49 -17.38 -3.14 -0.36
CA ILE A 49 -16.76 -3.64 -1.60
C ILE A 49 -16.46 -2.51 -2.59
N SER A 50 -17.39 -1.57 -2.77
CA SER A 50 -17.19 -0.47 -3.72
C SER A 50 -16.04 0.45 -3.28
N THR A 51 -15.91 0.69 -1.99
CA THR A 51 -14.79 1.48 -1.44
C THR A 51 -13.46 0.75 -1.64
N GLU A 52 -13.43 -0.56 -1.41
CA GLU A 52 -12.24 -1.36 -1.64
C GLU A 52 -11.80 -1.32 -3.10
N GLN A 53 -12.75 -1.44 -4.03
CA GLN A 53 -12.46 -1.36 -5.46
C GLN A 53 -11.91 0.02 -5.84
N ALA A 54 -12.46 1.09 -5.28
CA ALA A 54 -11.96 2.44 -5.51
C ALA A 54 -10.53 2.61 -5.01
N LEU A 55 -10.21 2.07 -3.84
CA LEU A 55 -8.85 2.10 -3.28
C LEU A 55 -7.86 1.32 -4.15
N VAL A 56 -8.27 0.18 -4.68
CA VAL A 56 -7.44 -0.61 -5.60
C VAL A 56 -7.14 0.19 -6.88
N MET A 57 -8.13 0.83 -7.46
CA MET A 57 -7.95 1.66 -8.65
C MET A 57 -7.03 2.85 -8.37
N GLN A 58 -7.17 3.46 -7.20
CA GLN A 58 -6.30 4.55 -6.77
C GLN A 58 -4.85 4.09 -6.61
N SER A 59 -4.63 2.90 -6.06
CA SER A 59 -3.30 2.29 -5.95
C SER A 59 -2.63 2.14 -7.32
N GLU A 60 -3.36 1.62 -8.29
CA GLU A 60 -2.85 1.46 -9.66
C GLU A 60 -2.51 2.80 -10.30
N SER A 61 -3.36 3.79 -10.11
CA SER A 61 -3.13 5.14 -10.61
C SER A 61 -1.88 5.76 -10.01
N LEU A 62 -1.68 5.61 -8.69
CA LEU A 62 -0.49 6.13 -8.00
C LEU A 62 0.78 5.43 -8.47
N GLU A 63 0.74 4.11 -8.66
CA GLU A 63 1.90 3.36 -9.16
C GLU A 63 2.28 3.82 -10.58
N ASN A 64 1.30 4.03 -11.44
CA ASN A 64 1.55 4.54 -12.79
C ASN A 64 2.16 5.94 -12.75
N LYS A 65 1.67 6.81 -11.86
CA LYS A 65 2.24 8.15 -11.67
C LYS A 65 3.68 8.08 -11.18
N ARG A 66 3.97 7.16 -10.25
CA ARG A 66 5.32 6.96 -9.72
C ARG A 66 6.29 6.59 -10.84
N LEU A 67 5.92 5.61 -11.63
CA LEU A 67 6.76 5.13 -12.72
C LEU A 67 7.04 6.25 -13.74
N LYS A 68 6.03 7.01 -14.09
CA LYS A 68 6.18 8.15 -15.02
C LYS A 68 7.04 9.25 -14.43
N LEU A 69 6.81 9.60 -13.17
CA LEU A 69 7.58 10.64 -12.50
C LEU A 69 9.06 10.26 -12.42
N PHE A 70 9.34 9.05 -11.97
CA PHE A 70 10.72 8.59 -11.82
C PHE A 70 11.42 8.50 -13.17
N ASP A 71 10.72 8.05 -14.20
CA ASP A 71 11.28 8.04 -15.56
C ASP A 71 11.60 9.45 -16.03
N ASN A 72 10.67 10.38 -15.87
CA ASN A 72 10.86 11.78 -16.28
C ASN A 72 12.00 12.48 -15.52
N LEU A 73 12.23 12.08 -14.27
CA LEU A 73 13.30 12.67 -13.45
C LEU A 73 14.65 11.93 -13.57
N GLY A 74 14.69 10.85 -14.35
CA GLY A 74 15.90 10.04 -14.48
C GLY A 74 16.21 9.21 -13.24
N LEU A 75 15.19 8.84 -12.46
CA LEU A 75 15.33 8.12 -11.19
C LEU A 75 14.85 6.67 -11.28
N THR A 76 14.57 6.18 -12.48
CA THR A 76 14.07 4.82 -12.69
C THR A 76 14.99 3.79 -12.03
N GLY A 77 14.41 2.90 -11.22
CA GLY A 77 15.14 1.87 -10.51
C GLY A 77 15.85 2.32 -9.23
N MET A 78 15.76 3.60 -8.88
CA MET A 78 16.33 4.10 -7.63
C MET A 78 15.39 3.89 -6.46
N THR A 79 15.93 3.44 -5.32
CA THR A 79 15.20 3.38 -4.06
C THR A 79 15.12 4.78 -3.44
N TYR A 80 14.18 4.98 -2.53
CA TYR A 80 14.09 6.26 -1.77
C TYR A 80 15.36 6.53 -0.96
N LYS A 81 15.98 5.48 -0.42
CA LYS A 81 17.27 5.59 0.26
C LYS A 81 18.34 6.18 -0.65
N LYS A 82 18.42 5.66 -1.88
CA LYS A 82 19.37 6.14 -2.87
C LYS A 82 19.10 7.58 -3.29
N ILE A 83 17.81 7.90 -3.46
CA ILE A 83 17.38 9.27 -3.78
C ILE A 83 17.81 10.22 -2.66
N ALA A 84 17.58 9.85 -1.40
CA ALA A 84 17.98 10.65 -0.25
C ALA A 84 19.50 10.85 -0.20
N GLU A 85 20.26 9.79 -0.43
CA GLU A 85 21.73 9.85 -0.45
C GLU A 85 22.27 10.81 -1.50
N ASN A 86 21.56 10.99 -2.61
CA ASN A 86 21.94 11.88 -3.72
C ASN A 86 21.22 13.22 -3.67
N SER A 87 20.55 13.54 -2.57
CA SER A 87 19.81 14.79 -2.41
C SER A 87 20.60 15.78 -1.56
N PRO A 88 20.41 17.09 -1.80
CA PRO A 88 20.97 18.13 -0.90
C PRO A 88 20.48 17.92 0.54
N ASP A 89 21.29 18.30 1.50
CA ASP A 89 21.02 18.10 2.93
C ASP A 89 19.66 18.66 3.37
N GLU A 90 19.24 19.77 2.79
CA GLU A 90 17.94 20.39 3.10
C GLU A 90 16.74 19.51 2.78
N PHE A 91 16.88 18.57 1.83
CA PHE A 91 15.81 17.64 1.42
C PHE A 91 16.03 16.22 1.93
N LYS A 92 17.27 15.86 2.19
CA LYS A 92 17.66 14.50 2.56
C LYS A 92 16.90 13.99 3.79
N THR A 93 16.88 14.78 4.86
CA THR A 93 16.19 14.39 6.10
C THR A 93 14.71 14.17 5.87
N LYS A 94 14.07 15.05 5.10
CA LYS A 94 12.64 14.93 4.79
C LYS A 94 12.34 13.67 3.99
N ILE A 95 13.15 13.38 2.98
CA ILE A 95 12.97 12.17 2.15
C ILE A 95 13.16 10.91 3.02
N GLU A 96 14.17 10.89 3.88
CA GLU A 96 14.41 9.76 4.78
C GLU A 96 13.26 9.55 5.78
N GLU A 97 12.75 10.64 6.36
CA GLU A 97 11.61 10.56 7.27
C GLU A 97 10.35 10.05 6.59
N ASP A 98 10.05 10.57 5.41
CA ASP A 98 8.88 10.16 4.63
C ASP A 98 9.01 8.69 4.19
N ALA A 99 10.20 8.27 3.81
CA ALA A 99 10.44 6.86 3.44
C ALA A 99 10.22 5.92 4.64
N ARG A 100 10.65 6.31 5.83
CA ARG A 100 10.41 5.52 7.05
C ARG A 100 8.93 5.44 7.40
N GLU A 101 8.20 6.56 7.32
CA GLU A 101 6.76 6.59 7.57
C GLU A 101 6.03 5.70 6.56
N PHE A 102 6.39 5.82 5.30
CA PHE A 102 5.82 5.03 4.22
C PHE A 102 6.03 3.53 4.44
N ALA A 103 7.27 3.13 4.75
CA ALA A 103 7.60 1.73 5.03
C ALA A 103 6.79 1.19 6.21
N ALA A 104 6.65 1.97 7.28
CA ALA A 104 5.88 1.58 8.46
C ALA A 104 4.40 1.38 8.11
N LEU A 105 3.82 2.27 7.30
CA LEU A 105 2.43 2.15 6.86
C LEU A 105 2.19 0.89 6.02
N ILE A 106 3.09 0.59 5.10
CA ILE A 106 3.01 -0.62 4.27
C ILE A 106 3.01 -1.87 5.15
N LEU A 107 3.92 -1.93 6.11
CA LEU A 107 4.02 -3.06 7.02
C LEU A 107 2.77 -3.23 7.87
N GLU A 108 2.18 -2.13 8.35
CA GLU A 108 0.94 -2.20 9.11
C GLU A 108 -0.23 -2.71 8.28
N VAL A 109 -0.37 -2.23 7.04
CA VAL A 109 -1.40 -2.70 6.11
C VAL A 109 -1.24 -4.20 5.86
N GLN A 110 -0.02 -4.65 5.59
CA GLN A 110 0.26 -6.07 5.37
C GLN A 110 -0.09 -6.93 6.58
N LYS A 111 0.23 -6.45 7.77
CA LYS A 111 -0.07 -7.15 9.03
C LYS A 111 -1.58 -7.31 9.23
N ILE A 112 -2.35 -6.26 8.97
CA ILE A 112 -3.80 -6.31 9.10
C ILE A 112 -4.41 -7.23 8.05
N ASN A 113 -3.95 -7.15 6.80
CA ASN A 113 -4.40 -8.05 5.73
C ASN A 113 -4.15 -9.52 6.08
N LYS A 114 -3.00 -9.81 6.64
CA LYS A 114 -2.69 -11.17 7.08
C LYS A 114 -3.61 -11.62 8.23
N GLY A 115 -3.90 -10.72 9.17
CA GLY A 115 -4.84 -10.97 10.24
C GLY A 115 -6.25 -11.27 9.73
N ILE A 116 -6.72 -10.50 8.76
CA ILE A 116 -8.01 -10.72 8.09
C ILE A 116 -8.04 -12.11 7.44
N GLU A 117 -7.01 -12.46 6.70
CA GLU A 117 -6.88 -13.75 6.05
C GLU A 117 -6.93 -14.91 7.05
N THR A 118 -6.24 -14.79 8.16
CA THR A 118 -6.21 -15.79 9.23
C THR A 118 -7.61 -15.99 9.81
N ILE A 119 -8.34 -14.92 10.11
CA ILE A 119 -9.69 -14.98 10.67
C ILE A 119 -10.65 -15.62 9.68
N ILE A 120 -10.58 -15.26 8.41
CA ILE A 120 -11.42 -15.85 7.36
C ILE A 120 -11.17 -17.36 7.28
N ASN A 121 -9.90 -17.77 7.25
CA ASN A 121 -9.53 -19.19 7.21
C ASN A 121 -10.08 -19.96 8.42
N GLU A 122 -9.96 -19.41 9.61
CA GLU A 122 -10.49 -20.03 10.83
C GLU A 122 -12.01 -20.20 10.77
N LYS A 123 -12.72 -19.18 10.28
CA LYS A 123 -14.18 -19.21 10.14
C LYS A 123 -14.62 -20.29 9.16
N PHE A 124 -13.96 -20.39 8.01
CA PHE A 124 -14.28 -21.44 7.02
C PHE A 124 -13.96 -22.83 7.52
N LYS A 125 -12.87 -23.02 8.26
CA LYS A 125 -12.54 -24.30 8.90
C LYS A 125 -13.61 -24.72 9.90
N SER A 126 -14.10 -23.79 10.73
CA SER A 126 -15.15 -24.08 11.69
C SER A 126 -16.47 -24.45 11.03
N MET A 127 -16.69 -24.02 9.79
CA MET A 127 -17.85 -24.37 8.99
C MET A 127 -17.69 -25.69 8.22
N GLY A 128 -16.52 -26.35 8.32
CA GLY A 128 -16.24 -27.62 7.64
C GLY A 128 -16.02 -27.50 6.14
N GLN A 129 -15.65 -26.32 5.65
CA GLN A 129 -15.41 -26.08 4.22
C GLN A 129 -13.91 -26.08 3.90
N ASP A 130 -13.58 -26.28 2.60
CA ASP A 130 -12.21 -26.13 2.10
C ASP A 130 -11.84 -24.64 2.17
N SER A 131 -11.06 -24.28 3.17
CA SER A 131 -10.74 -22.89 3.46
C SER A 131 -9.98 -22.19 2.32
N ASP A 132 -9.08 -22.88 1.66
CA ASP A 132 -8.26 -22.26 0.60
C ASP A 132 -9.10 -21.81 -0.59
N LYS A 133 -10.00 -22.66 -1.04
CA LYS A 133 -10.89 -22.37 -2.16
C LYS A 133 -11.89 -21.26 -1.82
N GLU A 134 -12.50 -21.35 -0.64
CA GLU A 134 -13.50 -20.38 -0.20
C GLU A 134 -12.88 -19.01 0.06
N VAL A 135 -11.70 -18.95 0.68
CA VAL A 135 -10.97 -17.71 0.90
C VAL A 135 -10.64 -17.03 -0.43
N THR A 136 -10.22 -17.81 -1.44
CA THR A 136 -9.91 -17.26 -2.76
C THR A 136 -11.15 -16.65 -3.40
N ALA A 137 -12.32 -17.30 -3.29
CA ALA A 137 -13.57 -16.77 -3.79
C ALA A 137 -14.01 -15.50 -3.06
N TYR A 138 -13.86 -15.49 -1.73
CA TYR A 138 -14.32 -14.39 -0.88
C TYR A 138 -13.47 -13.13 -1.02
N THR A 139 -12.14 -13.27 -1.01
CA THR A 139 -11.22 -12.12 -1.06
C THR A 139 -10.70 -11.82 -2.45
N GLY A 140 -10.92 -12.72 -3.38
CA GLY A 140 -10.33 -12.84 -4.71
C GLY A 140 -9.65 -11.63 -5.29
N LYS A 141 -10.41 -10.67 -5.77
CA LYS A 141 -9.84 -9.53 -6.51
C LYS A 141 -9.08 -8.55 -5.62
N GLY A 142 -9.66 -8.17 -4.49
CA GLY A 142 -9.07 -7.17 -3.60
C GLY A 142 -7.74 -7.64 -3.03
N LYS A 143 -7.67 -8.87 -2.54
CA LYS A 143 -6.47 -9.43 -1.95
C LYS A 143 -5.31 -9.52 -2.95
N LYS A 144 -5.56 -10.04 -4.15
CA LYS A 144 -4.54 -10.18 -5.18
C LYS A 144 -3.90 -8.85 -5.55
N ILE A 145 -4.73 -7.84 -5.78
CA ILE A 145 -4.28 -6.53 -6.23
C ILE A 145 -3.52 -5.81 -5.10
N THR A 146 -4.03 -5.85 -3.87
CA THR A 146 -3.40 -5.23 -2.71
C THR A 146 -2.02 -5.84 -2.46
N THR A 147 -1.90 -7.17 -2.50
CA THR A 147 -0.62 -7.86 -2.31
C THR A 147 0.39 -7.48 -3.39
N THR A 148 -0.03 -7.45 -4.64
CA THR A 148 0.84 -7.09 -5.77
C THR A 148 1.32 -5.65 -5.64
N GLY A 149 0.43 -4.73 -5.33
CA GLY A 149 0.78 -3.33 -5.14
C GLY A 149 1.78 -3.15 -4.00
N ASN A 150 1.53 -3.78 -2.88
CA ASN A 150 2.41 -3.69 -1.71
C ASN A 150 3.80 -4.27 -1.99
N SER A 151 3.86 -5.41 -2.67
CA SER A 151 5.13 -6.03 -3.02
C SER A 151 5.97 -5.16 -3.94
N SER A 152 5.34 -4.53 -4.92
CA SER A 152 6.01 -3.61 -5.85
C SER A 152 6.60 -2.42 -5.11
N ILE A 153 5.84 -1.81 -4.20
CA ILE A 153 6.24 -0.63 -3.46
C ILE A 153 7.38 -0.93 -2.48
N ILE A 154 7.33 -2.07 -1.80
CA ILE A 154 8.37 -2.46 -0.84
C ILE A 154 9.75 -2.58 -1.50
N LYS A 155 9.81 -3.06 -2.71
CA LYS A 155 11.08 -3.19 -3.44
C LYS A 155 11.78 -1.85 -3.67
N ASP A 156 11.03 -0.76 -3.66
CA ASP A 156 11.54 0.57 -3.96
C ASP A 156 11.93 1.36 -2.70
N ILE A 157 11.72 0.80 -1.54
CA ILE A 157 12.11 1.40 -0.26
C ILE A 157 13.51 0.94 0.13
#